data_375643427fba223ac3d1d4deb497eb7c
#
_entry.id   375643427fba223ac3d1d4deb497eb7c
#
_cell.length_a   1.000
_cell.length_b   1.000
_cell.length_c   1.000
_cell.angle_alpha   90.00
_cell.angle_beta   90.00
_cell.angle_gamma   90.00
#
_symmetry.space_group_name_H-M   'P 1'
#
loop_
_entity.id
_entity.type
_entity.pdbx_description
1 polymer ?
#
loop_
_entity_poly.entity_id
_entity_poly.type
_entity_poly.pdbx_seq_one_letter_code
_entity_poly.pdbx_strand_id
1 'polypeptide(L)' 'MNNKNKRTDPHHELYRAMMKLQTPEECYRFFEDLCTVSELKAMEQRYEVAKLLDEGMVYNEILEKTGASSATISRVN' A
#
# COMPACT_ATOMS: atom_id res chain seq x y z
N MET A 1 17.74 11.73 -15.99
CA MET A 1 16.92 10.66 -16.22
C MET A 1 15.84 10.57 -15.22
N ASN A 2 14.91 10.16 -15.68
CA ASN A 2 13.73 10.13 -14.93
C ASN A 2 13.51 8.80 -14.28
N ASN A 3 13.69 8.77 -12.99
CA ASN A 3 13.57 7.52 -12.27
C ASN A 3 12.17 6.97 -12.20
N LYS A 4 11.18 7.79 -12.43
CA LYS A 4 9.82 7.28 -12.37
C LYS A 4 9.53 6.27 -13.45
N ASN A 5 10.35 6.22 -14.49
CA ASN A 5 10.20 5.23 -15.53
C ASN A 5 10.95 3.93 -15.22
N LYS A 6 11.73 3.95 -14.17
CA LYS A 6 12.46 2.76 -13.79
C LYS A 6 11.63 1.97 -12.82
N ARG A 7 11.27 0.79 -13.22
CA ARG A 7 10.51 -0.09 -12.37
C ARG A 7 11.41 -1.19 -11.85
N THR A 8 11.04 -1.72 -10.72
CA THR A 8 11.72 -2.90 -10.23
C THR A 8 11.17 -4.09 -11.03
N ASP A 9 11.92 -5.17 -10.98
CA ASP A 9 11.55 -6.37 -11.70
C ASP A 9 10.44 -7.09 -10.94
N PRO A 10 9.31 -7.39 -11.57
CA PRO A 10 8.24 -8.12 -10.90
C PRO A 10 8.63 -9.53 -10.51
N HIS A 11 9.73 -10.05 -11.05
CA HIS A 11 10.24 -11.37 -10.67
C HIS A 11 11.28 -11.33 -9.57
N HIS A 12 11.50 -10.15 -8.97
CA HIS A 12 12.40 -10.03 -7.85
C HIS A 12 11.99 -10.98 -6.72
N GLU A 13 12.97 -11.44 -5.99
CA GLU A 13 12.75 -12.42 -4.92
C GLU A 13 11.73 -11.97 -3.89
N LEU A 14 11.62 -10.66 -3.66
CA LEU A 14 10.64 -10.13 -2.72
C LEU A 14 9.23 -10.59 -3.07
N TYR A 15 8.85 -10.42 -4.33
CA TYR A 15 7.49 -10.77 -4.75
C TYR A 15 7.27 -12.26 -4.76
N ARG A 16 8.31 -13.01 -5.06
CA ARG A 16 8.24 -14.46 -5.01
C ARG A 16 8.06 -14.95 -3.59
N ALA A 17 8.73 -14.29 -2.64
CA ALA A 17 8.57 -14.61 -1.23
C ALA A 17 7.15 -14.31 -0.77
N MET A 18 6.59 -13.18 -1.21
CA MET A 18 5.22 -12.81 -0.86
C MET A 18 4.21 -13.85 -1.32
N MET A 19 4.46 -14.47 -2.46
CA MET A 19 3.54 -15.48 -2.98
C MET A 19 3.49 -16.74 -2.14
N LYS A 20 4.42 -16.91 -1.24
CA LYS A 20 4.45 -18.08 -0.34
C LYS A 20 3.71 -17.85 0.97
N LEU A 21 3.29 -16.61 1.21
CA LEU A 21 2.57 -16.28 2.43
C LEU A 21 1.13 -16.82 2.32
N GLN A 22 0.66 -17.43 3.39
CA GLN A 22 -0.63 -18.10 3.34
C GLN A 22 -1.66 -17.59 4.33
N THR A 23 -1.22 -16.87 5.36
CA THR A 23 -2.15 -16.35 6.36
C THR A 23 -1.88 -14.87 6.60
N PRO A 24 -2.88 -14.14 7.11
CA PRO A 24 -2.66 -12.74 7.48
C PRO A 24 -1.53 -12.56 8.48
N GLU A 25 -1.40 -13.48 9.43
CA GLU A 25 -0.35 -13.41 10.43
C GLU A 25 1.03 -13.54 9.81
N GLU A 26 1.18 -14.44 8.84
CA GLU A 26 2.44 -14.57 8.12
C GLU A 26 2.77 -13.32 7.33
N CYS A 27 1.78 -12.75 6.66
CA CYS A 27 1.97 -11.52 5.92
C CYS A 27 2.42 -10.39 6.85
N TYR A 28 1.75 -10.25 7.98
CA TYR A 28 2.07 -9.19 8.92
C TYR A 28 3.50 -9.33 9.43
N ARG A 29 3.91 -10.53 9.81
CA ARG A 29 5.27 -10.76 10.30
C ARG A 29 6.31 -10.48 9.23
N PHE A 30 6.02 -10.90 8.02
CA PHE A 30 6.92 -10.67 6.89
C PHE A 30 7.18 -9.17 6.73
N PHE A 31 6.12 -8.38 6.72
CA PHE A 31 6.28 -6.94 6.55
C PHE A 31 6.81 -6.25 7.79
N GLU A 32 6.52 -6.78 8.98
CA GLU A 32 7.14 -6.24 10.20
C GLU A 32 8.66 -6.34 10.15
N ASP A 33 9.17 -7.42 9.58
CA ASP A 33 10.61 -7.61 9.48
C ASP A 33 11.26 -6.70 8.46
N LEU A 34 10.52 -6.29 7.45
CA LEU A 34 11.06 -5.50 6.35
C LEU A 34 10.80 -3.99 6.47
N CYS A 35 9.80 -3.61 7.22
CA CYS A 35 9.34 -2.23 7.25
C CYS A 35 9.29 -1.68 8.66
N THR A 36 9.41 -0.37 8.77
CA THR A 36 9.15 0.29 10.06
C THR A 36 7.65 0.33 10.31
N VAL A 37 7.28 0.59 11.56
CA VAL A 37 5.88 0.73 11.92
C VAL A 37 5.20 1.82 11.10
N SER A 38 5.87 2.96 10.93
CA SER A 38 5.25 4.03 10.16
C SER A 38 5.13 3.70 8.69
N GLU A 39 6.05 2.91 8.14
CA GLU A 39 5.92 2.45 6.76
C GLU A 39 4.73 1.51 6.60
N LEU A 40 4.53 0.62 7.56
CA LEU A 40 3.38 -0.28 7.53
C LEU A 40 2.07 0.48 7.62
N LYS A 41 1.99 1.43 8.55
CA LYS A 41 0.79 2.24 8.69
C LYS A 41 0.47 3.01 7.41
N ALA A 42 1.50 3.54 6.77
CA ALA A 42 1.31 4.27 5.53
C ALA A 42 0.80 3.35 4.43
N MET A 43 1.33 2.14 4.33
CA MET A 43 0.86 1.19 3.33
C MET A 43 -0.58 0.77 3.59
N GLU A 44 -0.92 0.51 4.84
CA GLU A 44 -2.28 0.14 5.21
C GLU A 44 -3.26 1.23 4.84
N GLN A 45 -2.88 2.49 5.11
CA GLN A 45 -3.74 3.61 4.78
C GLN A 45 -3.90 3.76 3.26
N ARG A 46 -2.80 3.60 2.52
CA ARG A 46 -2.87 3.69 1.05
C ARG A 46 -3.73 2.58 0.47
N TYR A 47 -3.63 1.40 1.03
CA TYR A 47 -4.47 0.30 0.57
C TYR A 47 -5.94 0.60 0.82
N GLU A 48 -6.24 1.14 2.01
CA GLU A 48 -7.62 1.48 2.35
C GLU A 48 -8.18 2.54 1.42
N VAL A 49 -7.37 3.56 1.11
CA VAL A 49 -7.77 4.60 0.17
C VAL A 49 -8.05 3.99 -1.20
N ALA A 50 -7.15 3.13 -1.67
CA ALA A 50 -7.31 2.49 -2.98
C ALA A 50 -8.60 1.68 -3.05
N LYS A 51 -8.88 0.95 -1.98
CA LYS A 51 -10.08 0.13 -1.90
C LYS A 51 -11.34 0.99 -1.97
N LEU A 52 -11.36 2.08 -1.21
CA LEU A 52 -12.53 2.95 -1.18
C LEU A 52 -12.74 3.68 -2.50
N LEU A 53 -11.66 4.09 -3.16
CA LEU A 53 -11.74 4.67 -4.49
C LEU A 53 -12.34 3.68 -5.48
N ASP A 54 -11.89 2.44 -5.40
CA ASP A 54 -12.38 1.39 -6.29
C ASP A 54 -13.86 1.10 -6.06
N GLU A 55 -14.33 1.28 -4.82
CA GLU A 55 -15.74 1.11 -4.48
C GLU A 55 -16.60 2.30 -4.86
N GLY A 56 -15.99 3.35 -5.39
CA GLY A 56 -16.73 4.52 -5.86
C GLY A 56 -16.98 5.57 -4.80
N MET A 57 -16.33 5.49 -3.66
CA MET A 57 -16.52 6.48 -2.61
C MET A 57 -15.97 7.84 -3.04
N VAL A 58 -16.69 8.90 -2.70
CA VAL A 58 -16.26 10.23 -3.10
C VAL A 58 -15.11 10.70 -2.21
N TYR A 59 -14.33 11.60 -2.79
CA TYR A 59 -13.09 12.09 -2.22
C TYR A 59 -13.21 12.57 -0.77
N ASN A 60 -14.19 13.41 -0.49
CA ASN A 60 -14.35 13.98 0.86
C ASN A 60 -14.68 12.90 1.89
N GLU A 61 -15.43 11.91 1.49
CA GLU A 61 -15.76 10.80 2.39
C GLU A 61 -14.52 9.98 2.70
N ILE A 62 -13.65 9.80 1.71
CA ILE A 62 -12.41 9.07 1.92
C ILE A 62 -11.53 9.81 2.91
N LEU A 63 -11.44 11.13 2.78
CA LEU A 63 -10.67 11.93 3.72
C LEU A 63 -11.14 11.72 5.15
N GLU A 64 -12.45 11.79 5.35
CA GLU A 64 -13.02 11.63 6.68
C GLU A 64 -12.81 10.23 7.23
N LYS A 65 -13.00 9.24 6.40
CA LYS A 65 -13.00 7.86 6.86
C LYS A 65 -11.61 7.33 7.14
N THR A 66 -10.63 7.74 6.34
CA THR A 66 -9.29 7.18 6.45
C THR A 66 -8.31 8.08 7.17
N GLY A 67 -8.62 9.36 7.28
CA GLY A 67 -7.66 10.32 7.82
C GLY A 67 -6.50 10.59 6.88
N ALA A 68 -6.56 10.07 5.64
CA ALA A 68 -5.51 10.27 4.68
C ALA A 68 -5.48 11.72 4.21
N SER A 69 -4.29 12.21 3.86
CA SER A 69 -4.16 13.55 3.31
C SER A 69 -4.59 13.56 1.85
N SER A 70 -4.87 14.76 1.35
CA SER A 70 -5.16 14.94 -0.06
C SER A 70 -4.04 14.40 -0.94
N ALA A 71 -2.81 14.60 -0.50
CA ALA A 71 -1.64 14.13 -1.24
C ALA A 71 -1.63 12.61 -1.32
N THR A 72 -1.98 11.94 -0.22
CA THR A 72 -2.04 10.49 -0.20
C THR A 72 -3.10 9.97 -1.16
N ILE A 73 -4.27 10.57 -1.14
CA ILE A 73 -5.36 10.12 -2.02
C ILE A 73 -4.98 10.34 -3.49
N SER A 74 -4.39 11.49 -3.79
CA SER A 74 -3.95 11.76 -5.16
C SER A 74 -2.88 10.80 -5.64
N ARG A 75 -1.98 10.42 -4.76
CA ARG A 75 -0.92 9.48 -5.11
C ARG A 75 -1.47 8.10 -5.43
N VAL A 76 -2.46 7.66 -4.67
CA VAL A 76 -3.06 6.35 -4.86
C VAL A 76 -3.97 6.31 -6.06
N ASN A 77 -4.66 7.40 -6.30
CA ASN A 77 -5.57 7.49 -7.41
C ASN A 77 -4.83 7.41 -8.74
#